data_1e202cb50b57e3621e302b14e231fdca
#
_entry.id   1e202cb50b57e3621e302b14e231fdca
#
_cell.length_a   1.000
_cell.length_b   1.000
_cell.length_c   1.000
_cell.angle_alpha   90.00
_cell.angle_beta   90.00
_cell.angle_gamma   90.00
#
_symmetry.space_group_name_H-M   'P 1'
#
loop_
_entity.id
_entity.type
_entity.pdbx_description
1 polymer ?
#
loop_
_entity_poly.entity_id
_entity_poly.type
_entity_poly.pdbx_seq_one_letter_code
_entity_poly.pdbx_strand_id
1 'polypeptide(L)'
;MAHYDTPGKGVVGFGDRDASDVTGAHGMEWGDDNNMWIAVPPARKLYLIDPSTMEVRRSIPTLRNRPHGIFLDGDDLWCADTWMAKVHGLDPETGEVRQEVDVPGPEVHGMTLHDRAIWFCCAETHRVCTIALHA
;
A
#
# COMPACT_ATOMS: atom_id res chain seq x y z
N MET A 1 19.66 5.68 -5.76
CA MET A 1 19.89 4.85 -4.55
C MET A 1 20.60 5.61 -3.42
N ALA A 2 20.82 6.89 -3.58
CA ALA A 2 21.43 7.71 -2.53
C ALA A 2 20.53 7.90 -1.28
N HIS A 3 19.26 7.53 -1.37
CA HIS A 3 18.29 7.78 -0.30
C HIS A 3 18.38 6.78 0.85
N TYR A 4 18.94 5.62 0.61
CA TYR A 4 19.16 4.62 1.67
C TYR A 4 20.24 5.01 2.66
N ASP A 5 21.17 5.84 2.24
CA ASP A 5 22.30 6.27 3.07
C ASP A 5 21.97 7.51 3.93
N THR A 6 20.74 7.99 3.87
CA THR A 6 20.27 9.13 4.66
C THR A 6 19.13 8.72 5.57
N PRO A 7 19.42 8.13 6.74
CA PRO A 7 18.40 7.69 7.68
C PRO A 7 17.40 8.81 7.98
N GLY A 8 16.12 8.49 7.85
CA GLY A 8 15.02 9.40 8.15
C GLY A 8 14.67 10.40 7.05
N LYS A 9 15.55 10.67 6.09
CA LYS A 9 15.24 11.67 5.04
C LYS A 9 14.26 11.17 4.00
N GLY A 10 14.27 9.88 3.70
CA GLY A 10 13.30 9.28 2.79
C GLY A 10 11.88 9.29 3.33
N VAL A 11 11.72 9.39 4.63
CA VAL A 11 10.42 9.41 5.30
C VAL A 11 9.86 10.83 5.41
N VAL A 12 10.72 11.82 5.49
CA VAL A 12 10.33 13.23 5.67
C VAL A 12 9.55 13.78 4.47
N GLY A 13 9.72 13.19 3.31
CA GLY A 13 9.03 13.62 2.09
C GLY A 13 7.55 13.25 1.99
N PHE A 14 7.04 12.42 2.88
CA PHE A 14 5.66 11.93 2.79
C PHE A 14 4.61 12.91 3.36
N GLY A 15 4.99 14.14 3.59
CA GLY A 15 4.04 15.25 3.73
C GLY A 15 3.22 15.29 5.01
N ASP A 16 3.33 14.30 5.87
CA ASP A 16 2.63 14.25 7.13
C ASP A 16 3.61 14.26 8.28
N ARG A 17 3.36 15.11 9.25
CA ARG A 17 4.25 15.28 10.39
C ARG A 17 4.39 14.00 11.22
N ASP A 18 3.34 13.23 11.30
CA ASP A 18 3.37 11.97 12.07
C ASP A 18 4.20 10.90 11.37
N ALA A 19 4.28 10.94 10.07
CA ALA A 19 5.13 10.03 9.30
C ALA A 19 6.62 10.32 9.47
N SER A 20 7.00 11.51 9.92
CA SER A 20 8.40 11.85 10.19
C SER A 20 8.96 11.22 11.45
N ASP A 21 8.09 10.93 12.41
CA ASP A 21 8.48 10.42 13.73
C ASP A 21 8.44 8.89 13.79
N VAL A 22 7.78 8.25 12.84
CA VAL A 22 7.58 6.81 12.81
C VAL A 22 7.87 6.28 11.43
N THR A 23 8.88 5.49 11.30
CA THR A 23 9.24 4.81 10.07
C THR A 23 8.14 3.83 9.67
N GLY A 24 7.15 4.29 8.95
CA GLY A 24 5.95 3.53 8.72
C GLY A 24 5.66 3.22 7.27
N ALA A 25 6.60 3.38 6.35
CA ALA A 25 6.41 2.94 4.97
C ALA A 25 6.48 1.41 4.89
N HIS A 26 5.45 0.79 4.33
CA HIS A 26 5.35 -0.65 4.22
C HIS A 26 5.27 -1.14 2.76
N GLY A 27 4.08 -1.26 2.21
CA GLY A 27 3.91 -1.73 0.84
C GLY A 27 4.37 -0.70 -0.19
N MET A 28 4.97 -1.18 -1.26
CA MET A 28 5.36 -0.37 -2.42
C MET A 28 4.92 -1.04 -3.70
N GLU A 29 4.46 -0.25 -4.66
CA GLU A 29 4.05 -0.73 -5.97
C GLU A 29 4.39 0.32 -7.04
N TRP A 30 4.90 -0.13 -8.17
CA TRP A 30 5.12 0.76 -9.31
C TRP A 30 3.78 1.22 -9.88
N GLY A 31 3.66 2.53 -10.06
CA GLY A 31 2.57 3.15 -10.79
C GLY A 31 2.98 3.50 -12.22
N ASP A 32 2.14 4.28 -12.89
CA ASP A 32 2.42 4.79 -14.22
C ASP A 32 3.48 5.89 -14.19
N ASP A 33 4.08 6.16 -15.35
CA ASP A 33 5.05 7.24 -15.56
C ASP A 33 6.26 7.21 -14.61
N ASN A 34 6.72 6.01 -14.26
CA ASN A 34 7.83 5.81 -13.32
C ASN A 34 7.59 6.37 -11.91
N ASN A 35 6.36 6.62 -11.54
CA ASN A 35 6.00 6.92 -10.16
C ASN A 35 5.81 5.65 -9.34
N MET A 36 5.85 5.78 -8.03
CA MET A 36 5.72 4.66 -7.11
C MET A 36 4.72 4.96 -6.01
N TRP A 37 3.79 4.05 -5.80
CA TRP A 37 2.89 4.07 -4.65
C TRP A 37 3.58 3.53 -3.41
N ILE A 38 3.34 4.17 -2.27
CA ILE A 38 3.84 3.75 -0.96
C ILE A 38 2.72 3.81 0.07
N ALA A 39 2.55 2.73 0.81
CA ALA A 39 1.63 2.69 1.95
C ALA A 39 2.33 3.22 3.21
N VAL A 40 1.74 4.21 3.87
CA VAL A 40 2.29 4.82 5.08
C VAL A 40 1.25 4.77 6.21
N PRO A 41 1.25 3.71 7.02
CA PRO A 41 0.27 3.52 8.10
C PRO A 41 0.14 4.69 9.08
N PRO A 42 1.22 5.29 9.60
CA PRO A 42 1.07 6.41 10.53
C PRO A 42 0.35 7.61 9.93
N ALA A 43 0.54 7.85 8.64
CA ALA A 43 -0.12 8.94 7.93
C ALA A 43 -1.56 8.58 7.50
N ARG A 44 -1.94 7.31 7.55
CA ARG A 44 -3.23 6.78 7.04
C ARG A 44 -3.46 7.13 5.57
N LYS A 45 -2.39 6.99 4.77
CA LYS A 45 -2.39 7.37 3.36
C LYS A 45 -1.58 6.42 2.51
N LEU A 46 -1.96 6.37 1.24
CA LEU A 46 -1.12 5.89 0.16
C LEU A 46 -0.59 7.11 -0.59
N TYR A 47 0.71 7.16 -0.81
CA TYR A 47 1.37 8.25 -1.51
C TYR A 47 1.88 7.79 -2.87
N LEU A 48 1.60 8.57 -3.90
CA LEU A 48 2.26 8.45 -5.19
C LEU A 48 3.45 9.41 -5.18
N ILE A 49 4.63 8.87 -5.34
CA ILE A 49 5.87 9.65 -5.33
C ILE A 49 6.63 9.53 -6.64
N ASP A 50 7.43 10.53 -6.93
CA ASP A 50 8.51 10.44 -7.90
C ASP A 50 9.75 9.88 -7.19
N PRO A 51 10.19 8.65 -7.49
CA PRO A 51 11.29 8.04 -6.75
C PRO A 51 12.66 8.68 -7.03
N SER A 52 12.78 9.48 -8.08
CA SER A 52 14.02 10.20 -8.40
C SER A 52 14.24 11.44 -7.55
N THR A 53 13.16 12.11 -7.17
CA THR A 53 13.18 13.34 -6.35
C THR A 53 12.61 13.14 -4.95
N MET A 54 11.89 12.05 -4.72
CA MET A 54 11.09 11.79 -3.51
C MET A 54 9.96 12.78 -3.29
N GLU A 55 9.58 13.51 -4.35
CA GLU A 55 8.43 14.41 -4.28
C GLU A 55 7.11 13.65 -4.31
N VAL A 56 6.22 14.04 -3.42
CA VAL A 56 4.84 13.54 -3.42
C VAL A 56 4.08 14.18 -4.57
N ARG A 57 3.58 13.34 -5.49
CA ARG A 57 2.73 13.75 -6.61
C ARG A 57 1.26 13.81 -6.20
N ARG A 58 0.85 12.86 -5.37
CA ARG A 58 -0.53 12.71 -4.91
C ARG A 58 -0.57 11.85 -3.66
N SER A 59 -1.64 11.99 -2.89
CA SER A 59 -1.97 11.06 -1.82
C SER A 59 -3.45 10.79 -1.77
N ILE A 60 -3.82 9.58 -1.37
CA ILE A 60 -5.19 9.19 -1.11
C ILE A 60 -5.32 8.66 0.33
N PRO A 61 -6.48 8.86 0.97
CA PRO A 61 -6.71 8.33 2.31
C PRO A 61 -6.87 6.80 2.26
N THR A 62 -6.57 6.14 3.37
CA THR A 62 -6.90 4.74 3.59
C THR A 62 -8.11 4.61 4.52
N LEU A 63 -8.75 3.43 4.52
CA LEU A 63 -9.96 3.20 5.31
C LEU A 63 -9.69 3.21 6.81
N ARG A 64 -8.52 2.69 7.19
CA ARG A 64 -8.06 2.68 8.57
C ARG A 64 -6.60 3.12 8.67
N ASN A 65 -5.94 2.75 9.74
CA ASN A 65 -4.62 3.26 10.10
C ASN A 65 -3.50 2.24 9.92
N ARG A 66 -3.74 1.14 9.20
CA ARG A 66 -2.73 0.10 8.98
C ARG A 66 -2.65 -0.39 7.54
N PRO A 67 -2.57 0.51 6.54
CA PRO A 67 -2.32 0.09 5.16
C PRO A 67 -0.95 -0.55 5.05
N HIS A 68 -0.87 -1.77 4.52
CA HIS A 68 0.38 -2.51 4.41
C HIS A 68 0.66 -2.93 2.97
N GLY A 69 0.12 -4.06 2.53
CA GLY A 69 0.32 -4.54 1.18
C GLY A 69 -0.48 -3.74 0.17
N ILE A 70 0.13 -3.43 -0.95
CA ILE A 70 -0.55 -2.76 -2.08
C ILE A 70 -0.11 -3.41 -3.40
N PHE A 71 -0.97 -3.36 -4.39
CA PHE A 71 -0.66 -3.68 -5.79
C PHE A 71 -1.63 -2.98 -6.73
N LEU A 72 -1.26 -2.85 -8.00
CA LEU A 72 -2.14 -2.33 -9.07
C LEU A 72 -2.74 -3.49 -9.88
N ASP A 73 -4.02 -3.37 -10.21
CA ASP A 73 -4.72 -4.21 -11.16
C ASP A 73 -5.61 -3.34 -12.05
N GLY A 74 -5.18 -3.11 -13.27
CA GLY A 74 -5.85 -2.17 -14.16
C GLY A 74 -5.91 -0.78 -13.56
N ASP A 75 -7.12 -0.26 -13.39
CA ASP A 75 -7.35 1.09 -12.88
C ASP A 75 -7.55 1.14 -11.35
N ASP A 76 -7.41 0.02 -10.66
CA ASP A 76 -7.61 -0.06 -9.22
C ASP A 76 -6.29 -0.23 -8.47
N LEU A 77 -6.12 0.56 -7.41
CA LEU A 77 -5.05 0.41 -6.44
C LEU A 77 -5.56 -0.43 -5.26
N TRP A 78 -5.12 -1.67 -5.19
CA TRP A 78 -5.50 -2.58 -4.13
C TRP A 78 -4.68 -2.33 -2.87
N CYS A 79 -5.33 -2.32 -1.73
CA CYS A 79 -4.72 -2.09 -0.43
C CYS A 79 -5.27 -3.06 0.62
N ALA A 80 -4.37 -3.68 1.36
CA ALA A 80 -4.70 -4.39 2.60
C ALA A 80 -4.56 -3.42 3.77
N ASP A 81 -5.66 -3.14 4.44
CA ASP A 81 -5.64 -2.43 5.72
C ASP A 81 -5.75 -3.46 6.83
N THR A 82 -4.63 -3.72 7.49
CA THR A 82 -4.48 -4.81 8.48
C THR A 82 -5.55 -4.72 9.57
N TRP A 83 -6.03 -5.85 10.04
CA TRP A 83 -7.12 -6.05 10.98
C TRP A 83 -8.53 -5.93 10.41
N MET A 84 -8.67 -5.62 9.13
CA MET A 84 -9.99 -5.60 8.51
C MET A 84 -10.43 -6.97 7.98
N ALA A 85 -9.52 -7.93 7.86
CA ALA A 85 -9.75 -9.20 7.17
C ALA A 85 -10.32 -9.01 5.74
N LYS A 86 -9.93 -7.92 5.10
CA LYS A 86 -10.34 -7.53 3.76
C LYS A 86 -9.21 -6.85 3.02
N VAL A 87 -9.27 -6.94 1.71
CA VAL A 87 -8.49 -6.08 0.81
C VAL A 87 -9.46 -5.27 -0.06
N HIS A 88 -9.08 -4.05 -0.36
CA HIS A 88 -9.93 -3.09 -1.06
C HIS A 88 -9.26 -2.60 -2.33
N GLY A 89 -9.98 -2.66 -3.43
CA GLY A 89 -9.64 -1.96 -4.66
C GLY A 89 -10.12 -0.52 -4.57
N LEU A 90 -9.19 0.40 -4.62
CA LEU A 90 -9.41 1.83 -4.46
C LEU A 90 -9.24 2.55 -5.78
N ASP A 91 -10.04 3.58 -5.98
CA ASP A 91 -9.75 4.58 -7.00
C ASP A 91 -8.42 5.29 -6.67
N PRO A 92 -7.41 5.22 -7.54
CA PRO A 92 -6.10 5.82 -7.26
C PRO A 92 -6.11 7.36 -7.28
N GLU A 93 -7.20 7.99 -7.74
CA GLU A 93 -7.35 9.43 -7.73
C GLU A 93 -8.01 9.95 -6.44
N THR A 94 -9.00 9.22 -5.94
CA THR A 94 -9.86 9.69 -4.85
C THR A 94 -9.72 8.88 -3.57
N GLY A 95 -9.27 7.62 -3.66
CA GLY A 95 -9.30 6.67 -2.55
C GLY A 95 -10.67 6.03 -2.32
N GLU A 96 -11.65 6.28 -3.20
CA GLU A 96 -12.96 5.65 -3.10
C GLU A 96 -12.87 4.14 -3.28
N VAL A 97 -13.57 3.39 -2.44
CA VAL A 97 -13.62 1.92 -2.54
C VAL A 97 -14.49 1.53 -3.72
N ARG A 98 -13.90 0.84 -4.68
CA ARG A 98 -14.60 0.28 -5.84
C ARG A 98 -14.88 -1.21 -5.71
N GLN A 99 -13.99 -1.92 -5.03
CA GLN A 99 -14.08 -3.37 -4.85
C GLN A 99 -13.64 -3.76 -3.44
N GLU A 100 -14.14 -4.91 -2.99
CA GLU A 100 -13.81 -5.45 -1.68
C GLU A 100 -13.75 -6.98 -1.77
N VAL A 101 -12.72 -7.57 -1.16
CA VAL A 101 -12.53 -9.02 -1.09
C VAL A 101 -12.22 -9.43 0.35
N ASP A 102 -13.00 -10.39 0.87
CA ASP A 102 -12.70 -10.98 2.17
C ASP A 102 -11.45 -11.86 2.10
N VAL A 103 -10.60 -11.76 3.10
CA VAL A 103 -9.39 -12.57 3.22
C VAL A 103 -9.41 -13.40 4.50
N PRO A 104 -8.91 -14.65 4.46
CA PRO A 104 -8.86 -15.50 5.63
C PRO A 104 -7.68 -15.11 6.54
N GLY A 105 -7.90 -14.17 7.41
CA GLY A 105 -6.92 -13.71 8.38
C GLY A 105 -6.81 -12.20 8.44
N PRO A 106 -6.69 -11.65 9.65
CA PRO A 106 -6.77 -10.22 9.85
C PRO A 106 -5.50 -9.46 9.48
N GLU A 107 -4.33 -10.13 9.51
CA GLU A 107 -3.03 -9.48 9.35
C GLU A 107 -2.39 -9.71 7.97
N VAL A 108 -3.02 -9.21 6.93
CA VAL A 108 -2.40 -9.16 5.61
C VAL A 108 -1.30 -8.09 5.61
N HIS A 109 -0.07 -8.49 5.31
CA HIS A 109 1.07 -7.58 5.20
C HIS A 109 1.50 -7.36 3.75
N GLY A 110 2.37 -8.23 3.22
CA GLY A 110 2.75 -8.17 1.83
C GLY A 110 1.70 -8.80 0.94
N MET A 111 1.42 -8.21 -0.22
CA MET A 111 0.57 -8.83 -1.23
C MET A 111 0.99 -8.41 -2.63
N THR A 112 0.61 -9.22 -3.60
CA THR A 112 0.82 -8.98 -5.02
C THR A 112 -0.24 -9.69 -5.85
N LEU A 113 -0.33 -9.36 -7.11
CA LEU A 113 -1.23 -10.03 -8.07
C LEU A 113 -0.41 -10.92 -9.01
N HIS A 114 -0.86 -12.14 -9.22
CA HIS A 114 -0.33 -13.03 -10.25
C HIS A 114 -1.44 -13.96 -10.76
N ASP A 115 -1.58 -14.08 -12.07
CA ASP A 115 -2.59 -14.94 -12.73
C ASP A 115 -4.01 -14.75 -12.18
N ARG A 116 -4.44 -13.50 -11.99
CA ARG A 116 -5.75 -13.14 -11.44
C ARG A 116 -6.00 -13.71 -10.03
N ALA A 117 -4.96 -13.94 -9.30
CA ALA A 117 -5.04 -14.31 -7.89
C ALA A 117 -4.24 -13.31 -7.05
N ILE A 118 -4.83 -12.85 -5.96
CA ILE A 118 -4.12 -12.11 -4.93
C ILE A 118 -3.29 -13.11 -4.13
N TRP A 119 -2.00 -12.91 -4.13
CA TRP A 119 -1.06 -13.61 -3.24
C TRP A 119 -0.74 -12.72 -2.06
N PHE A 120 -0.85 -13.23 -0.87
CA PHE A 120 -0.57 -12.45 0.34
C PHE A 120 0.05 -13.27 1.45
N CYS A 121 0.79 -12.62 2.33
CA CYS A 121 1.25 -13.20 3.57
C CYS A 121 0.42 -12.68 4.74
N CYS A 122 0.03 -13.59 5.64
CA CYS A 122 -0.63 -13.24 6.88
C CYS A 122 0.33 -13.42 8.04
N ALA A 123 0.63 -12.33 8.74
CA ALA A 123 1.60 -12.33 9.83
C ALA A 123 1.13 -13.14 11.04
N GLU A 124 -0.17 -13.11 11.34
CA GLU A 124 -0.72 -13.87 12.47
C GLU A 124 -0.65 -15.37 12.27
N THR A 125 -0.96 -15.85 11.07
CA THR A 125 -1.00 -17.29 10.78
C THR A 125 0.31 -17.84 10.25
N HIS A 126 1.29 -16.99 9.95
CA HIS A 126 2.57 -17.33 9.32
C HIS A 126 2.41 -18.10 7.99
N ARG A 127 1.39 -17.73 7.20
CA ARG A 127 1.06 -18.41 5.94
C ARG A 127 1.18 -17.47 4.75
N VAL A 128 1.52 -18.06 3.62
CA VAL A 128 1.30 -17.48 2.30
C VAL A 128 0.00 -18.06 1.75
N CYS A 129 -0.89 -17.20 1.31
CA CYS A 129 -2.24 -17.55 0.87
C CYS A 129 -2.52 -16.98 -0.51
N THR A 130 -3.52 -17.54 -1.17
CA THR A 130 -4.03 -17.03 -2.45
C THR A 130 -5.54 -16.92 -2.44
N ILE A 131 -6.05 -15.90 -3.14
CA ILE A 131 -7.48 -15.74 -3.41
C ILE A 131 -7.63 -15.42 -4.89
N ALA A 132 -8.42 -16.23 -5.60
CA ALA A 132 -8.74 -15.95 -6.98
C ALA A 132 -9.69 -14.74 -7.09
N LEU A 133 -9.34 -13.80 -7.93
CA LEU A 133 -10.25 -12.73 -8.35
C LEU A 133 -11.11 -13.26 -9.49
N HIS A 134 -12.35 -13.51 -9.21
CA HIS A 134 -13.34 -13.88 -10.24
C HIS A 134 -13.76 -12.63 -11.01
N ALA A 135 -13.74 -12.75 -12.29
CA ALA A 135 -14.25 -11.70 -13.17
C ALA A 135 -15.76 -11.57 -13.05
#